data_ef6768ac9a13579a08fb8fcd3b59d70c
#
_entry.id   ef6768ac9a13579a08fb8fcd3b59d70c
#
_cell.length_a   1.000
_cell.length_b   1.000
_cell.length_c   1.000
_cell.angle_alpha   90.00
_cell.angle_beta   90.00
_cell.angle_gamma   90.00
#
_symmetry.space_group_name_H-M   'P 1'
#
loop_
_entity.id
_entity.type
_entity.pdbx_description
1 polymer ?
#
loop_
_entity_poly.entity_id
_entity_poly.type
_entity_poly.pdbx_seq_one_letter_code
_entity_poly.pdbx_strand_id
1 'polypeptide(L)'
;HDLIFLRYPQYYHRLDRIIYNRKFNYACRKADRIVAVSECTKRDIVKFYGISPEKIDVVYQGCDPVFARPVSKKEKDRVRAAYGLPERFILSVGTIEERKNLLLAVKAVEKLDDVHLVAIGKSTDYAKKVQDYVEAHGLENRVHIIHNLKFGDLPILYHLASLFVYPSRFEGFGIPIVE
;
A
#
# COMPACT_ATOMS: atom_id res chain seq x y z
N HIS A 1 -1.16 8.16 11.45
CA HIS A 1 0.20 8.02 10.93
C HIS A 1 0.55 9.11 9.91
N ASP A 2 -0.45 9.72 9.26
CA ASP A 2 -0.26 10.71 8.22
C ASP A 2 -1.44 11.70 8.18
N LEU A 3 -1.33 12.70 7.31
CA LEU A 3 -2.35 13.73 7.11
C LEU A 3 -2.93 13.68 5.68
N ILE A 4 -3.10 12.48 5.14
CA ILE A 4 -3.66 12.26 3.79
C ILE A 4 -5.01 12.95 3.63
N PHE A 5 -5.87 12.91 4.66
CA PHE A 5 -7.20 13.55 4.64
C PHE A 5 -7.16 15.08 4.45
N LEU A 6 -6.03 15.74 4.71
CA LEU A 6 -5.80 17.16 4.40
C LEU A 6 -5.14 17.35 3.05
N ARG A 7 -4.18 16.47 2.67
CA ARG A 7 -3.43 16.55 1.42
C ARG A 7 -4.26 16.13 0.21
N TYR A 8 -5.09 15.08 0.38
CA TYR A 8 -5.96 14.50 -0.64
C TYR A 8 -7.38 14.33 -0.12
N PRO A 9 -8.09 15.44 0.11
CA PRO A 9 -9.41 15.44 0.71
C PRO A 9 -10.47 14.65 -0.06
N GLN A 10 -10.27 14.45 -1.37
CA GLN A 10 -11.18 13.72 -2.24
C GLN A 10 -11.29 12.22 -1.90
N TYR A 11 -10.32 11.65 -1.17
CA TYR A 11 -10.35 10.23 -0.76
C TYR A 11 -11.08 9.99 0.56
N TYR A 12 -11.61 11.03 1.20
CA TYR A 12 -12.26 10.93 2.50
C TYR A 12 -13.63 11.59 2.52
N HIS A 13 -14.57 10.98 3.26
CA HIS A 13 -15.87 11.61 3.47
C HIS A 13 -15.73 12.94 4.22
N ARG A 14 -16.59 13.92 3.91
CA ARG A 14 -16.50 15.27 4.49
C ARG A 14 -16.55 15.27 6.02
N LEU A 15 -17.41 14.43 6.62
CA LEU A 15 -17.55 14.32 8.08
C LEU A 15 -16.29 13.72 8.72
N ASP A 16 -15.75 12.65 8.14
CA ASP A 16 -14.52 12.00 8.63
C ASP A 16 -13.35 12.98 8.63
N ARG A 17 -13.21 13.78 7.57
CA ARG A 17 -12.20 14.83 7.48
C ARG A 17 -12.30 15.85 8.60
N ILE A 18 -13.51 16.31 8.93
CA ILE A 18 -13.73 17.27 10.02
C ILE A 18 -13.33 16.65 11.35
N ILE A 19 -13.76 15.40 11.61
CA ILE A 19 -13.46 14.66 12.84
C ILE A 19 -11.96 14.44 12.98
N TYR A 20 -11.31 13.90 11.92
CA TYR A 20 -9.86 13.63 11.92
C TYR A 20 -9.08 14.93 12.09
N ASN A 21 -9.43 15.99 11.36
CA ASN A 21 -8.74 17.27 11.46
C ASN A 21 -8.81 17.85 12.89
N ARG A 22 -9.97 17.81 13.54
CA ARG A 22 -10.12 18.27 14.93
C ARG A 22 -9.27 17.46 15.91
N LYS A 23 -9.34 16.12 15.79
CA LYS A 23 -8.59 15.21 16.68
C LYS A 23 -7.08 15.37 16.51
N PHE A 24 -6.58 15.37 15.29
CA PHE A 24 -5.16 15.49 14.99
C PHE A 24 -4.61 16.86 15.38
N ASN A 25 -5.32 17.94 15.05
CA ASN A 25 -4.90 19.30 15.43
C ASN A 25 -4.84 19.44 16.97
N TYR A 26 -5.86 18.95 17.67
CA TYR A 26 -5.88 18.96 19.14
C TYR A 26 -4.69 18.16 19.71
N ALA A 27 -4.48 16.93 19.23
CA ALA A 27 -3.39 16.08 19.70
C ALA A 27 -2.02 16.73 19.45
N CYS A 28 -1.79 17.28 18.24
CA CYS A 28 -0.53 17.94 17.91
C CYS A 28 -0.26 19.20 18.77
N ARG A 29 -1.31 19.96 19.10
CA ARG A 29 -1.16 21.15 19.98
C ARG A 29 -0.89 20.79 21.43
N LYS A 30 -1.56 19.75 21.95
CA LYS A 30 -1.49 19.36 23.37
C LYS A 30 -0.30 18.48 23.72
N ALA A 31 0.23 17.69 22.78
CA ALA A 31 1.39 16.86 23.04
C ALA A 31 2.63 17.71 23.36
N ASP A 32 3.49 17.27 24.26
CA ASP A 32 4.80 17.88 24.52
C ASP A 32 5.77 17.61 23.37
N ARG A 33 5.78 16.38 22.87
CA ARG A 33 6.54 15.93 21.69
C ARG A 33 5.62 15.16 20.73
N ILE A 34 5.94 15.21 19.45
CA ILE A 34 5.22 14.48 18.39
C ILE A 34 6.21 13.57 17.70
N VAL A 35 5.82 12.31 17.51
CA VAL A 35 6.58 11.37 16.69
C VAL A 35 5.91 11.27 15.31
N ALA A 36 6.63 11.65 14.27
CA ALA A 36 6.22 11.49 12.89
C ALA A 36 6.89 10.27 12.26
N VAL A 37 6.14 9.48 11.49
CA VAL A 37 6.63 8.24 10.85
C VAL A 37 7.56 8.49 9.66
N SER A 38 7.66 9.74 9.20
CA SER A 38 8.55 10.16 8.11
C SER A 38 8.76 11.66 8.10
N GLU A 39 9.80 12.11 7.39
CA GLU A 39 10.02 13.52 7.09
C GLU A 39 8.84 14.15 6.32
N CYS A 40 8.18 13.38 5.48
CA CYS A 40 6.99 13.83 4.76
C CYS A 40 5.85 14.15 5.74
N THR A 41 5.58 13.25 6.68
CA THR A 41 4.57 13.46 7.73
C THR A 41 4.94 14.64 8.63
N LYS A 42 6.22 14.82 9.00
CA LYS A 42 6.69 15.99 9.75
C LYS A 42 6.40 17.29 8.99
N ARG A 43 6.78 17.36 7.71
CA ARG A 43 6.48 18.53 6.87
C ARG A 43 4.98 18.83 6.79
N ASP A 44 4.13 17.81 6.71
CA ASP A 44 2.69 17.99 6.68
C ASP A 44 2.14 18.54 8.01
N ILE A 45 2.61 18.05 9.15
CA ILE A 45 2.22 18.58 10.47
C ILE A 45 2.61 20.06 10.59
N VAL A 46 3.82 20.42 10.21
CA VAL A 46 4.26 21.82 10.17
C VAL A 46 3.38 22.65 9.24
N LYS A 47 3.17 22.18 8.02
CA LYS A 47 2.42 22.89 6.98
C LYS A 47 0.94 23.11 7.33
N PHE A 48 0.25 22.06 7.80
CA PHE A 48 -1.20 22.13 8.00
C PHE A 48 -1.62 22.62 9.38
N TYR A 49 -0.77 22.44 10.39
CA TYR A 49 -1.12 22.80 11.77
C TYR A 49 -0.25 23.91 12.37
N GLY A 50 0.78 24.37 11.66
CA GLY A 50 1.69 25.40 12.15
C GLY A 50 2.45 24.99 13.42
N ILE A 51 2.71 23.70 13.60
CA ILE A 51 3.45 23.19 14.73
C ILE A 51 4.95 23.44 14.51
N SER A 52 5.67 23.90 15.56
CA SER A 52 7.12 24.05 15.48
C SER A 52 7.81 22.73 15.09
N PRO A 53 8.72 22.73 14.10
CA PRO A 53 9.45 21.54 13.70
C PRO A 53 10.32 20.94 14.82
N GLU A 54 10.72 21.75 15.81
CA GLU A 54 11.48 21.32 16.98
C GLU A 54 10.66 20.43 17.92
N LYS A 55 9.32 20.53 17.88
CA LYS A 55 8.40 19.69 18.65
C LYS A 55 8.20 18.30 18.01
N ILE A 56 8.74 18.07 16.79
CA ILE A 56 8.44 16.88 15.99
C ILE A 56 9.72 16.08 15.76
N ASP A 57 9.78 14.89 16.32
CA ASP A 57 10.81 13.90 16.06
C ASP A 57 10.37 12.97 14.92
N VAL A 58 11.30 12.59 14.05
CA VAL A 58 11.05 11.59 13.02
C VAL A 58 11.58 10.25 13.47
N VAL A 59 10.70 9.27 13.55
CA VAL A 59 11.05 7.88 13.87
C VAL A 59 10.46 6.99 12.78
N TYR A 60 11.31 6.46 11.93
CA TYR A 60 10.91 5.59 10.84
C TYR A 60 10.37 4.26 11.37
N GLN A 61 9.41 3.71 10.65
CA GLN A 61 8.86 2.40 10.96
C GLN A 61 9.85 1.31 10.55
N GLY A 62 10.00 0.28 11.40
CA GLY A 62 10.76 -0.92 11.07
C GLY A 62 9.95 -1.91 10.25
N CYS A 63 10.65 -2.85 9.63
CA CYS A 63 10.06 -4.02 8.99
C CYS A 63 10.06 -5.20 9.97
N ASP A 64 9.03 -6.06 9.91
CA ASP A 64 9.00 -7.29 10.67
C ASP A 64 10.12 -8.23 10.18
N PRO A 65 10.96 -8.80 11.07
CA PRO A 65 12.01 -9.73 10.69
C PRO A 65 11.54 -10.94 9.88
N VAL A 66 10.25 -11.28 9.92
CA VAL A 66 9.66 -12.36 9.14
C VAL A 66 9.85 -12.20 7.63
N PHE A 67 9.94 -10.95 7.14
CA PHE A 67 10.17 -10.66 5.73
C PHE A 67 11.62 -10.92 5.27
N ALA A 68 12.57 -10.86 6.20
CA ALA A 68 13.98 -11.12 5.91
C ALA A 68 14.38 -12.60 6.09
N ARG A 69 13.50 -13.47 6.59
CA ARG A 69 13.83 -14.87 6.81
C ARG A 69 14.02 -15.63 5.49
N PRO A 70 14.95 -16.60 5.42
CA PRO A 70 15.07 -17.48 4.27
C PRO A 70 13.76 -18.27 4.03
N VAL A 71 13.37 -18.41 2.77
CA VAL A 71 12.16 -19.17 2.36
C VAL A 71 12.59 -20.39 1.58
N SER A 72 12.19 -21.58 2.05
CA SER A 72 12.52 -22.85 1.43
C SER A 72 11.77 -23.05 0.09
N LYS A 73 12.33 -23.90 -0.79
CA LYS A 73 11.65 -24.29 -2.03
C LYS A 73 10.25 -24.87 -1.76
N LYS A 74 10.13 -25.73 -0.75
CA LYS A 74 8.85 -26.36 -0.37
C LYS A 74 7.79 -25.31 -0.01
N GLU A 75 8.15 -24.24 0.72
CA GLU A 75 7.23 -23.15 1.06
C GLU A 75 6.82 -22.38 -0.20
N LYS A 76 7.77 -22.07 -1.08
CA LYS A 76 7.51 -21.39 -2.36
C LYS A 76 6.55 -22.20 -3.24
N ASP A 77 6.81 -23.50 -3.40
CA ASP A 77 5.96 -24.39 -4.21
C ASP A 77 4.56 -24.51 -3.62
N ARG A 78 4.44 -24.63 -2.29
CA ARG A 78 3.15 -24.64 -1.58
C ARG A 78 2.35 -23.36 -1.82
N VAL A 79 2.97 -22.20 -1.65
CA VAL A 79 2.27 -20.90 -1.81
C VAL A 79 1.90 -20.68 -3.27
N ARG A 80 2.79 -21.01 -4.21
CA ARG A 80 2.49 -20.93 -5.64
C ARG A 80 1.27 -21.77 -6.00
N ALA A 81 1.22 -23.03 -5.54
CA ALA A 81 0.10 -23.91 -5.81
C ALA A 81 -1.20 -23.46 -5.12
N ALA A 82 -1.11 -22.99 -3.86
CA ALA A 82 -2.28 -22.59 -3.08
C ALA A 82 -3.03 -21.38 -3.67
N TYR A 83 -2.31 -20.47 -4.35
CA TYR A 83 -2.88 -19.26 -4.93
C TYR A 83 -2.85 -19.24 -6.47
N GLY A 84 -2.47 -20.34 -7.13
CA GLY A 84 -2.42 -20.42 -8.59
C GLY A 84 -1.49 -19.40 -9.24
N LEU A 85 -0.33 -19.12 -8.59
CA LEU A 85 0.54 -18.02 -9.01
C LEU A 85 1.33 -18.39 -10.28
N PRO A 86 1.49 -17.46 -11.22
CA PRO A 86 2.34 -17.63 -12.38
C PRO A 86 3.81 -17.79 -11.97
N GLU A 87 4.63 -18.32 -12.86
CA GLU A 87 6.05 -18.56 -12.58
C GLU A 87 6.80 -17.25 -12.34
N ARG A 88 6.50 -16.24 -13.16
CA ARG A 88 7.08 -14.89 -13.06
C ARG A 88 5.97 -13.85 -12.95
N PHE A 89 6.05 -12.99 -11.97
CA PHE A 89 5.06 -11.93 -11.77
C PHE A 89 5.63 -10.69 -11.08
N ILE A 90 4.94 -9.59 -11.30
CA ILE A 90 5.08 -8.35 -10.55
C ILE A 90 4.09 -8.40 -9.37
N LEU A 91 4.55 -8.07 -8.17
CA LEU A 91 3.72 -8.03 -6.96
C LEU A 91 3.30 -6.60 -6.62
N SER A 92 2.04 -6.43 -6.25
CA SER A 92 1.52 -5.20 -5.63
C SER A 92 0.77 -5.54 -4.35
N VAL A 93 1.08 -4.89 -3.24
CA VAL A 93 0.47 -5.16 -1.91
C VAL A 93 -0.16 -3.90 -1.35
N GLY A 94 -1.40 -4.02 -0.88
CA GLY A 94 -2.13 -2.94 -0.19
C GLY A 94 -3.61 -2.96 -0.50
N THR A 95 -4.41 -2.28 0.32
CA THR A 95 -5.85 -2.13 0.08
C THR A 95 -6.10 -1.64 -1.36
N ILE A 96 -7.02 -2.28 -2.07
CA ILE A 96 -7.35 -1.91 -3.45
C ILE A 96 -8.27 -0.69 -3.41
N GLU A 97 -7.66 0.47 -3.30
CA GLU A 97 -8.32 1.78 -3.21
C GLU A 97 -7.70 2.78 -4.19
N GLU A 98 -8.41 3.84 -4.53
CA GLU A 98 -8.00 4.78 -5.58
C GLU A 98 -6.63 5.43 -5.29
N ARG A 99 -6.33 5.72 -4.05
CA ARG A 99 -5.06 6.29 -3.62
C ARG A 99 -3.87 5.35 -3.88
N LYS A 100 -4.05 4.06 -3.69
CA LYS A 100 -3.03 3.02 -3.97
C LYS A 100 -2.80 2.80 -5.48
N ASN A 101 -3.75 3.23 -6.31
CA ASN A 101 -3.59 3.40 -7.75
C ASN A 101 -3.23 2.11 -8.52
N LEU A 102 -3.78 0.97 -8.08
CA LEU A 102 -3.52 -0.34 -8.72
C LEU A 102 -3.81 -0.32 -10.22
N LEU A 103 -4.81 0.46 -10.67
CA LEU A 103 -5.14 0.58 -12.09
C LEU A 103 -3.96 1.06 -12.94
N LEU A 104 -3.04 1.85 -12.40
CA LEU A 104 -1.83 2.26 -13.13
C LEU A 104 -0.91 1.06 -13.39
N ALA A 105 -0.75 0.16 -12.41
CA ALA A 105 0.02 -1.08 -12.60
C ALA A 105 -0.64 -2.01 -13.63
N VAL A 106 -1.97 -2.13 -13.60
CA VAL A 106 -2.73 -2.91 -14.61
C VAL A 106 -2.51 -2.35 -16.01
N LYS A 107 -2.61 -1.02 -16.19
CA LYS A 107 -2.36 -0.36 -17.48
C LYS A 107 -0.90 -0.48 -17.96
N ALA A 108 0.04 -0.60 -17.03
CA ALA A 108 1.43 -0.86 -17.39
C ALA A 108 1.61 -2.29 -17.91
N VAL A 109 1.00 -3.28 -17.23
CA VAL A 109 1.04 -4.69 -17.65
C VAL A 109 0.35 -4.91 -18.99
N GLU A 110 -0.72 -4.17 -19.30
CA GLU A 110 -1.39 -4.21 -20.61
C GLU A 110 -0.40 -3.96 -21.76
N LYS A 111 0.58 -3.07 -21.57
CA LYS A 111 1.56 -2.66 -22.58
C LYS A 111 2.81 -3.55 -22.65
N LEU A 112 2.88 -4.57 -21.82
CA LEU A 112 4.02 -5.47 -21.71
C LEU A 112 3.58 -6.88 -22.12
N ASP A 113 4.36 -7.55 -22.95
CA ASP A 113 4.11 -8.93 -23.31
C ASP A 113 4.59 -9.86 -22.19
N ASP A 114 3.87 -10.96 -21.97
CA ASP A 114 4.21 -12.05 -21.02
C ASP A 114 4.48 -11.62 -19.57
N VAL A 115 3.91 -10.47 -19.15
CA VAL A 115 4.02 -9.99 -17.77
C VAL A 115 2.72 -10.23 -17.01
N HIS A 116 2.82 -10.87 -15.85
CA HIS A 116 1.72 -11.07 -14.93
C HIS A 116 1.80 -10.11 -13.75
N LEU A 117 0.66 -9.63 -13.28
CA LEU A 117 0.51 -8.85 -12.06
C LEU A 117 -0.25 -9.67 -11.02
N VAL A 118 0.33 -9.81 -9.84
CA VAL A 118 -0.36 -10.33 -8.65
C VAL A 118 -0.60 -9.18 -7.69
N ALA A 119 -1.85 -8.85 -7.45
CA ALA A 119 -2.26 -7.79 -6.54
C ALA A 119 -2.89 -8.40 -5.29
N ILE A 120 -2.43 -7.98 -4.12
CA ILE A 120 -2.90 -8.49 -2.83
C ILE A 120 -3.48 -7.35 -2.02
N GLY A 121 -4.72 -7.50 -1.57
CA GLY A 121 -5.30 -6.51 -0.70
C GLY A 121 -6.80 -6.63 -0.50
N LYS A 122 -7.26 -5.94 0.54
CA LYS A 122 -8.69 -5.83 0.83
C LYS A 122 -9.39 -5.07 -0.29
N SER A 123 -10.53 -5.61 -0.74
CA SER A 123 -11.38 -4.97 -1.74
C SER A 123 -12.10 -3.74 -1.18
N THR A 124 -12.28 -2.74 -2.02
CA THR A 124 -13.17 -1.59 -1.84
C THR A 124 -14.00 -1.38 -3.12
N ASP A 125 -14.87 -0.39 -3.17
CA ASP A 125 -15.65 -0.05 -4.38
C ASP A 125 -14.75 0.24 -5.60
N TYR A 126 -13.53 0.74 -5.37
CA TYR A 126 -12.55 0.95 -6.43
C TYR A 126 -12.06 -0.35 -7.07
N ALA A 127 -12.09 -1.48 -6.35
CA ALA A 127 -11.69 -2.76 -6.90
C ALA A 127 -12.56 -3.17 -8.09
N LYS A 128 -13.88 -2.81 -8.06
CA LYS A 128 -14.76 -3.05 -9.20
C LYS A 128 -14.27 -2.31 -10.46
N LYS A 129 -13.86 -1.05 -10.34
CA LYS A 129 -13.29 -0.28 -11.45
C LYS A 129 -12.04 -0.93 -12.04
N VAL A 130 -11.20 -1.52 -11.19
CA VAL A 130 -10.01 -2.26 -11.64
C VAL A 130 -10.42 -3.52 -12.36
N GLN A 131 -11.36 -4.28 -11.82
CA GLN A 131 -11.88 -5.51 -12.41
C GLN A 131 -12.56 -5.25 -13.77
N ASP A 132 -13.44 -4.25 -13.83
CA ASP A 132 -14.11 -3.85 -15.08
C ASP A 132 -13.09 -3.49 -16.18
N TYR A 133 -11.95 -2.86 -15.81
CA TYR A 133 -10.86 -2.56 -16.74
C TYR A 133 -10.14 -3.83 -17.22
N VAL A 134 -9.84 -4.76 -16.29
CA VAL A 134 -9.18 -6.04 -16.60
C VAL A 134 -10.02 -6.84 -17.61
N GLU A 135 -11.33 -6.96 -17.37
CA GLU A 135 -12.27 -7.66 -18.25
C GLU A 135 -12.39 -6.99 -19.62
N ALA A 136 -12.57 -5.65 -19.65
CA ALA A 136 -12.72 -4.90 -20.89
C ALA A 136 -11.48 -4.97 -21.82
N HIS A 137 -10.30 -5.29 -21.28
CA HIS A 137 -9.03 -5.35 -22.01
C HIS A 137 -8.45 -6.77 -22.13
N GLY A 138 -9.23 -7.81 -21.74
CA GLY A 138 -8.83 -9.22 -21.87
C GLY A 138 -7.59 -9.57 -21.05
N LEU A 139 -7.46 -9.00 -19.84
CA LEU A 139 -6.28 -9.15 -18.98
C LEU A 139 -6.46 -10.19 -17.87
N GLU A 140 -7.58 -10.95 -17.85
CA GLU A 140 -7.94 -11.87 -16.75
C GLU A 140 -6.88 -12.95 -16.54
N ASN A 141 -6.23 -13.38 -17.59
CA ASN A 141 -5.15 -14.38 -17.51
C ASN A 141 -3.81 -13.80 -17.02
N ARG A 142 -3.67 -12.46 -16.97
CA ARG A 142 -2.42 -11.78 -16.60
C ARG A 142 -2.51 -10.95 -15.30
N VAL A 143 -3.72 -10.62 -14.85
CA VAL A 143 -3.95 -9.84 -13.62
C VAL A 143 -4.68 -10.70 -12.60
N HIS A 144 -3.99 -11.06 -11.53
CA HIS A 144 -4.49 -11.92 -10.46
C HIS A 144 -4.72 -11.10 -9.20
N ILE A 145 -5.96 -10.99 -8.73
CA ILE A 145 -6.30 -10.23 -7.53
C ILE A 145 -6.63 -11.20 -6.40
N ILE A 146 -5.89 -11.14 -5.29
CA ILE A 146 -6.02 -12.02 -4.13
C ILE A 146 -6.51 -11.22 -2.94
N HIS A 147 -7.72 -11.52 -2.45
CA HIS A 147 -8.32 -10.82 -1.32
C HIS A 147 -8.09 -11.52 0.02
N ASN A 148 -7.92 -12.85 0.01
CA ASN A 148 -7.90 -13.69 1.21
C ASN A 148 -6.53 -14.36 1.39
N LEU A 149 -5.46 -13.57 1.36
CA LEU A 149 -4.12 -14.08 1.64
C LEU A 149 -3.97 -14.38 3.13
N LYS A 150 -3.41 -15.54 3.48
CA LYS A 150 -2.96 -15.81 4.85
C LYS A 150 -1.74 -14.93 5.14
N PHE A 151 -1.75 -14.22 6.26
CA PHE A 151 -0.67 -13.28 6.62
C PHE A 151 0.73 -13.93 6.58
N GLY A 152 0.86 -15.17 7.06
CA GLY A 152 2.12 -15.93 7.02
C GLY A 152 2.64 -16.27 5.62
N ASP A 153 1.81 -16.14 4.57
CA ASP A 153 2.21 -16.39 3.19
C ASP A 153 2.72 -15.12 2.48
N LEU A 154 2.46 -13.94 3.05
CA LEU A 154 2.87 -12.66 2.45
C LEU A 154 4.39 -12.55 2.26
N PRO A 155 5.25 -12.87 3.26
CA PRO A 155 6.70 -12.86 3.06
C PRO A 155 7.15 -13.77 1.92
N ILE A 156 6.49 -14.94 1.77
CA ILE A 156 6.83 -15.90 0.71
C ILE A 156 6.50 -15.33 -0.68
N LEU A 157 5.41 -14.55 -0.80
CA LEU A 157 5.07 -13.89 -2.05
C LEU A 157 6.08 -12.82 -2.46
N TYR A 158 6.61 -12.05 -1.51
CA TYR A 158 7.72 -11.12 -1.80
C TYR A 158 8.94 -11.87 -2.36
N HIS A 159 9.29 -13.04 -1.80
CA HIS A 159 10.36 -13.88 -2.31
C HIS A 159 10.08 -14.57 -3.65
N LEU A 160 8.82 -14.71 -4.04
CA LEU A 160 8.41 -15.30 -5.32
C LEU A 160 8.35 -14.27 -6.45
N ALA A 161 8.09 -13.01 -6.10
CA ALA A 161 7.93 -11.94 -7.07
C ALA A 161 9.24 -11.61 -7.79
N SER A 162 9.15 -11.32 -9.08
CA SER A 162 10.29 -10.81 -9.86
C SER A 162 10.54 -9.32 -9.61
N LEU A 163 9.47 -8.59 -9.29
CA LEU A 163 9.48 -7.15 -9.06
C LEU A 163 8.34 -6.80 -8.10
N PHE A 164 8.56 -5.82 -7.24
CA PHE A 164 7.52 -5.18 -6.46
C PHE A 164 7.15 -3.81 -7.05
N VAL A 165 5.85 -3.53 -7.21
CA VAL A 165 5.35 -2.24 -7.70
C VAL A 165 4.42 -1.60 -6.68
N TYR A 166 4.66 -0.34 -6.35
CA TYR A 166 3.89 0.40 -5.36
C TYR A 166 3.48 1.78 -5.91
N PRO A 167 2.46 1.85 -6.78
CA PRO A 167 2.12 3.06 -7.53
C PRO A 167 1.26 4.05 -6.73
N SER A 168 1.28 3.98 -5.40
CA SER A 168 0.55 4.87 -4.51
C SER A 168 0.80 6.33 -4.82
N ARG A 169 -0.25 7.13 -4.85
CA ARG A 169 -0.15 8.59 -5.04
C ARG A 169 0.44 9.30 -3.84
N PHE A 170 0.23 8.72 -2.66
CA PHE A 170 0.80 9.24 -1.41
C PHE A 170 0.76 8.18 -0.30
N GLU A 171 1.80 8.20 0.54
CA GLU A 171 1.91 7.42 1.77
C GLU A 171 2.54 8.25 2.88
N GLY A 172 2.15 7.97 4.12
CA GLY A 172 2.83 8.54 5.29
C GLY A 172 4.25 8.02 5.43
N PHE A 173 4.46 6.71 5.19
CA PHE A 173 5.76 6.04 5.20
C PHE A 173 5.92 5.08 4.02
N GLY A 174 5.04 4.08 3.89
CA GLY A 174 5.09 3.09 2.81
C GLY A 174 5.76 1.79 3.25
N ILE A 175 5.28 1.19 4.35
CA ILE A 175 5.80 -0.08 4.90
C ILE A 175 6.02 -1.16 3.83
N PRO A 176 5.12 -1.41 2.86
CA PRO A 176 5.32 -2.46 1.86
C PRO A 176 6.60 -2.34 1.02
N ILE A 177 7.24 -1.17 0.99
CA ILE A 177 8.51 -0.99 0.27
C ILE A 177 9.70 -1.51 1.08
N VAL A 178 9.59 -1.55 2.40
CA VAL A 178 10.66 -2.03 3.29
C VAL A 178 10.46 -3.48 3.72
N GLU A 179 9.31 -4.08 3.45
CA GLU A 179 9.02 -5.50 3.56
C GLU A 179 9.75 -6.30 2.47
#